data_541486f9720b4f89e9f57a4a867a7b23
#
_entry.id   541486f9720b4f89e9f57a4a867a7b23
#
_cell.length_a   1.000
_cell.length_b   1.000
_cell.length_c   1.000
_cell.angle_alpha   90.00
_cell.angle_beta   90.00
_cell.angle_gamma   90.00
#
_symmetry.space_group_name_H-M   'P 1'
#
loop_
_entity.id
_entity.type
_entity.pdbx_description
1 polymer ?
#
loop_
_entity_poly.entity_id
_entity_poly.type
_entity_poly.pdbx_seq_one_letter_code
_entity_poly.pdbx_strand_id
1 'polypeptide(L)'
;LNADGLHAQLLRVLQGFMSETAARLVLRGTLEPLKLSASSLRAEDLPRIIEALEPASRHFMHPAQRPRLAAELKGMATGVPAARASVPGLGTRPTPSAPMEAAPPALVVRPATLAIRSEADASSARLTARTLCEELGGRGFECQKVATAVSELARNQLSYAGGGIIHLHPERTPKRMLRVRAEDKGQGIPNVELVLSGNYRSKTGMGLGLLGVKRLADRFDVRTGPAGTQVEFEVWL
;
A
#
# COMPACT_ATOMS: atom_id res chain seq x y z
N LEU A 1 7.05 31.21 -11.30
CA LEU A 1 7.44 29.98 -10.58
C LEU A 1 8.72 29.45 -11.22
N ASN A 2 9.79 29.32 -10.44
CA ASN A 2 11.05 28.76 -10.94
C ASN A 2 10.86 27.25 -11.23
N ALA A 3 11.56 26.71 -12.21
CA ALA A 3 11.45 25.31 -12.67
C ALA A 3 11.59 24.30 -11.52
N ASP A 4 12.52 24.50 -10.61
CA ASP A 4 12.71 23.66 -9.42
C ASP A 4 11.50 23.71 -8.46
N GLY A 5 10.84 24.87 -8.35
CA GLY A 5 9.61 25.02 -7.56
C GLY A 5 8.43 24.24 -8.14
N LEU A 6 8.30 24.20 -9.46
CA LEU A 6 7.21 23.49 -10.14
C LEU A 6 7.37 21.97 -10.05
N HIS A 7 8.58 21.47 -10.25
CA HIS A 7 8.90 20.06 -10.06
C HIS A 7 8.60 19.60 -8.63
N ALA A 8 9.03 20.39 -7.63
CA ALA A 8 8.78 20.09 -6.23
C ALA A 8 7.28 20.14 -5.87
N GLN A 9 6.51 21.03 -6.49
CA GLN A 9 5.06 21.11 -6.30
C GLN A 9 4.35 19.90 -6.89
N LEU A 10 4.67 19.49 -8.12
CA LEU A 10 4.12 18.29 -8.76
C LEU A 10 4.43 17.04 -7.93
N LEU A 11 5.68 16.92 -7.47
CA LEU A 11 6.09 15.80 -6.63
C LEU A 11 5.29 15.77 -5.31
N ARG A 12 5.10 16.92 -4.66
CA ARG A 12 4.34 17.04 -3.41
C ARG A 12 2.86 16.67 -3.58
N VAL A 13 2.23 17.08 -4.68
CA VAL A 13 0.86 16.69 -5.00
C VAL A 13 0.78 15.19 -5.20
N LEU A 14 1.68 14.58 -5.98
CA LEU A 14 1.70 13.13 -6.20
C LEU A 14 1.94 12.35 -4.89
N GLN A 15 2.80 12.85 -4.01
CA GLN A 15 3.06 12.24 -2.68
C GLN A 15 1.82 12.25 -1.76
N GLY A 16 0.86 13.11 -1.99
CA GLY A 16 -0.44 13.08 -1.32
C GLY A 16 -1.31 11.86 -1.68
N PHE A 17 -0.98 11.16 -2.79
CA PHE A 17 -1.78 10.04 -3.33
C PHE A 17 -1.00 8.73 -3.46
N MET A 18 0.32 8.78 -3.42
CA MET A 18 1.19 7.61 -3.57
C MET A 18 2.50 7.78 -2.79
N SER A 19 3.28 6.69 -2.65
CA SER A 19 4.58 6.76 -1.98
C SER A 19 5.56 7.69 -2.70
N GLU A 20 6.54 8.22 -1.98
CA GLU A 20 7.58 9.09 -2.55
C GLU A 20 8.30 8.45 -3.74
N THR A 21 8.65 7.17 -3.61
CA THR A 21 9.31 6.41 -4.68
C THR A 21 8.41 6.28 -5.91
N ALA A 22 7.11 5.97 -5.71
CA ALA A 22 6.15 5.91 -6.80
C ALA A 22 5.92 7.28 -7.44
N ALA A 23 5.80 8.34 -6.65
CA ALA A 23 5.63 9.71 -7.13
C ALA A 23 6.82 10.16 -8.01
N ARG A 24 8.05 9.86 -7.57
CA ARG A 24 9.27 10.15 -8.34
C ARG A 24 9.32 9.34 -9.64
N LEU A 25 8.96 8.06 -9.59
CA LEU A 25 8.93 7.19 -10.77
C LEU A 25 7.89 7.65 -11.79
N VAL A 26 6.68 7.94 -11.34
CA VAL A 26 5.57 8.44 -12.19
C VAL A 26 5.94 9.77 -12.82
N LEU A 27 6.45 10.72 -12.03
CA LEU A 27 6.85 12.04 -12.53
C LEU A 27 7.98 11.94 -13.55
N ARG A 28 9.04 11.17 -13.25
CA ARG A 28 10.13 10.93 -14.18
C ARG A 28 9.66 10.28 -15.47
N GLY A 29 8.87 9.19 -15.38
CA GLY A 29 8.33 8.48 -16.54
C GLY A 29 7.37 9.33 -17.38
N THR A 30 6.78 10.38 -16.79
CA THR A 30 5.93 11.35 -17.51
C THR A 30 6.78 12.43 -18.21
N LEU A 31 7.82 12.94 -17.56
CA LEU A 31 8.64 14.02 -18.11
C LEU A 31 9.57 13.56 -19.23
N GLU A 32 10.10 12.34 -19.15
CA GLU A 32 11.05 11.79 -20.10
C GLU A 32 10.49 11.71 -21.55
N PRO A 33 9.28 11.17 -21.82
CA PRO A 33 8.68 11.20 -23.15
C PRO A 33 8.37 12.59 -23.68
N LEU A 34 8.11 13.55 -22.76
CA LEU A 34 7.83 14.94 -23.09
C LEU A 34 9.11 15.74 -23.35
N LYS A 35 10.30 15.11 -23.20
CA LYS A 35 11.63 15.74 -23.29
C LYS A 35 11.80 16.93 -22.33
N LEU A 36 11.17 16.83 -21.14
CA LEU A 36 11.25 17.83 -20.08
C LEU A 36 12.15 17.32 -18.95
N SER A 37 12.94 18.21 -18.38
CA SER A 37 13.77 17.94 -17.20
C SER A 37 13.26 18.72 -15.99
N ALA A 38 13.60 18.28 -14.78
CA ALA A 38 13.23 18.97 -13.55
C ALA A 38 13.59 20.46 -13.55
N SER A 39 14.73 20.80 -14.16
CA SER A 39 15.25 22.17 -14.26
C SER A 39 14.69 22.99 -15.42
N SER A 40 14.00 22.36 -16.38
CA SER A 40 13.48 23.03 -17.57
C SER A 40 11.95 23.25 -17.55
N LEU A 41 11.27 22.80 -16.47
CA LEU A 41 9.82 22.90 -16.34
C LEU A 41 9.32 24.35 -16.28
N ARG A 42 8.31 24.65 -17.08
CA ARG A 42 7.64 25.95 -17.11
C ARG A 42 6.14 25.79 -16.82
N ALA A 43 5.51 26.86 -16.39
CA ALA A 43 4.05 26.86 -16.15
C ALA A 43 3.25 26.52 -17.42
N GLU A 44 3.74 26.86 -18.58
CA GLU A 44 3.16 26.54 -19.90
C GLU A 44 3.16 25.04 -20.22
N ASP A 45 4.01 24.25 -19.59
CA ASP A 45 4.10 22.80 -19.78
C ASP A 45 3.05 22.04 -18.92
N LEU A 46 2.49 22.69 -17.90
CA LEU A 46 1.57 22.06 -16.94
C LEU A 46 0.40 21.30 -17.59
N PRO A 47 -0.33 21.84 -18.58
CA PRO A 47 -1.45 21.14 -19.18
C PRO A 47 -1.02 19.79 -19.81
N ARG A 48 0.10 19.77 -20.52
CA ARG A 48 0.65 18.57 -21.17
C ARG A 48 1.15 17.56 -20.14
N ILE A 49 1.78 18.03 -19.06
CA ILE A 49 2.24 17.18 -17.96
C ILE A 49 1.04 16.56 -17.25
N ILE A 50 0.00 17.32 -16.96
CA ILE A 50 -1.21 16.83 -16.28
C ILE A 50 -1.91 15.76 -17.11
N GLU A 51 -2.05 15.98 -18.40
CA GLU A 51 -2.64 15.01 -19.32
C GLU A 51 -1.85 13.70 -19.36
N ALA A 52 -0.53 13.77 -19.36
CA ALA A 52 0.34 12.58 -19.34
C ALA A 52 0.45 11.93 -17.96
N LEU A 53 0.30 12.67 -16.85
CA LEU A 53 0.31 12.14 -15.48
C LEU A 53 -0.95 11.30 -15.19
N GLU A 54 -2.10 11.63 -15.75
CA GLU A 54 -3.34 10.92 -15.47
C GLU A 54 -3.25 9.42 -15.82
N PRO A 55 -2.86 9.00 -17.04
CA PRO A 55 -2.67 7.58 -17.35
C PRO A 55 -1.48 6.95 -16.60
N ALA A 56 -0.37 7.68 -16.42
CA ALA A 56 0.82 7.16 -15.76
C ALA A 56 0.58 6.85 -14.28
N SER A 57 -0.26 7.60 -13.60
CA SER A 57 -0.58 7.42 -12.18
C SER A 57 -1.60 6.31 -11.89
N ARG A 58 -2.33 5.83 -12.91
CA ARG A 58 -3.44 4.85 -12.74
C ARG A 58 -3.05 3.58 -12.00
N HIS A 59 -1.83 3.11 -12.20
CA HIS A 59 -1.32 1.88 -11.61
C HIS A 59 -0.83 2.03 -10.17
N PHE A 60 -0.66 3.28 -9.71
CA PHE A 60 -0.08 3.60 -8.40
C PHE A 60 -1.10 4.15 -7.40
N MET A 61 -2.39 4.26 -7.78
CA MET A 61 -3.43 4.82 -6.93
C MET A 61 -4.76 4.10 -7.07
N HIS A 62 -5.58 4.20 -6.02
CA HIS A 62 -6.94 3.66 -6.02
C HIS A 62 -7.85 4.45 -6.99
N PRO A 63 -8.75 3.78 -7.73
CA PRO A 63 -9.67 4.44 -8.67
C PRO A 63 -10.46 5.62 -8.09
N ALA A 64 -10.89 5.51 -6.82
CA ALA A 64 -11.64 6.55 -6.11
C ALA A 64 -10.83 7.83 -5.85
N GLN A 65 -9.50 7.78 -5.88
CA GLN A 65 -8.63 8.93 -5.66
C GLN A 65 -8.28 9.69 -6.95
N ARG A 66 -8.51 9.09 -8.12
CA ARG A 66 -8.18 9.66 -9.43
C ARG A 66 -8.85 11.02 -9.68
N PRO A 67 -10.17 11.21 -9.40
CA PRO A 67 -10.81 12.50 -9.62
C PRO A 67 -10.22 13.60 -8.73
N ARG A 68 -9.80 13.25 -7.51
CA ARG A 68 -9.18 14.18 -6.56
C ARG A 68 -7.80 14.61 -7.02
N LEU A 69 -6.95 13.67 -7.47
CA LEU A 69 -5.66 14.01 -8.05
C LEU A 69 -5.82 14.92 -9.28
N ALA A 70 -6.75 14.56 -10.20
CA ALA A 70 -7.01 15.36 -11.38
C ALA A 70 -7.45 16.81 -11.02
N ALA A 71 -8.27 16.96 -9.98
CA ALA A 71 -8.71 18.28 -9.50
C ALA A 71 -7.54 19.10 -8.90
N GLU A 72 -6.68 18.47 -8.09
CA GLU A 72 -5.50 19.14 -7.51
C GLU A 72 -4.49 19.55 -8.58
N LEU A 73 -4.23 18.70 -9.56
CA LEU A 73 -3.36 19.02 -10.68
C LEU A 73 -3.92 20.14 -11.56
N LYS A 74 -5.22 20.12 -11.86
CA LYS A 74 -5.88 21.21 -12.61
C LYS A 74 -5.86 22.53 -11.84
N GLY A 75 -6.02 22.49 -10.51
CA GLY A 75 -5.90 23.67 -9.65
C GLY A 75 -4.52 24.34 -9.75
N MET A 76 -3.46 23.54 -9.92
CA MET A 76 -2.10 24.06 -10.15
C MET A 76 -1.97 24.81 -11.48
N ALA A 77 -2.65 24.34 -12.54
CA ALA A 77 -2.60 24.97 -13.86
C ALA A 77 -3.37 26.30 -13.91
N THR A 78 -4.43 26.46 -13.10
CA THR A 78 -5.29 27.66 -13.10
C THR A 78 -4.85 28.72 -12.08
N GLY A 79 -3.81 28.45 -11.28
CA GLY A 79 -3.30 29.38 -10.27
C GLY A 79 -4.26 29.64 -9.10
N VAL A 80 -5.34 28.88 -8.99
CA VAL A 80 -6.29 28.95 -7.87
C VAL A 80 -5.84 27.92 -6.84
N PRO A 81 -5.38 28.33 -5.64
CA PRO A 81 -5.10 27.36 -4.58
C PRO A 81 -6.43 26.69 -4.24
N ALA A 82 -6.45 25.34 -4.29
CA ALA A 82 -7.58 24.57 -3.82
C ALA A 82 -7.90 25.00 -2.38
N ALA A 83 -9.05 25.66 -2.22
CA ALA A 83 -9.51 26.15 -0.95
C ALA A 83 -9.61 24.95 0.00
N ARG A 84 -8.80 24.97 1.05
CA ARG A 84 -9.11 24.21 2.27
C ARG A 84 -10.52 24.59 2.63
N ALA A 85 -11.45 23.63 2.61
CA ALA A 85 -12.79 23.81 3.12
C ALA A 85 -12.67 24.12 4.63
N SER A 86 -12.53 25.41 4.93
CA SER A 86 -12.71 25.96 6.25
C SER A 86 -14.22 26.11 6.43
N VAL A 87 -14.77 25.40 7.37
CA VAL A 87 -16.14 25.56 7.84
C VAL A 87 -16.23 26.95 8.46
N PRO A 88 -17.16 27.82 8.01
CA PRO A 88 -17.38 29.09 8.69
C PRO A 88 -18.09 28.84 10.02
N GLY A 89 -17.46 29.25 11.11
CA GLY A 89 -18.12 29.35 12.38
C GLY A 89 -19.22 30.40 12.35
N LEU A 90 -20.39 30.05 12.81
CA LEU A 90 -21.41 31.05 13.19
C LEU A 90 -22.12 30.63 14.47
N GLY A 91 -21.95 31.47 15.49
CA GLY A 91 -22.98 31.89 16.42
C GLY A 91 -23.67 30.88 17.30
N THR A 92 -23.25 30.91 18.56
CA THR A 92 -23.93 30.39 19.74
C THR A 92 -25.43 30.63 19.80
N ARG A 93 -26.21 29.55 19.97
CA ARG A 93 -27.48 29.57 20.71
C ARG A 93 -27.74 28.21 21.35
N PRO A 94 -28.04 28.13 22.64
CA PRO A 94 -28.31 26.85 23.30
C PRO A 94 -29.75 26.49 23.08
N THR A 95 -30.02 25.26 22.64
CA THR A 95 -31.33 24.62 22.66
C THR A 95 -31.20 23.13 22.92
N PRO A 96 -32.23 22.46 23.42
CA PRO A 96 -32.11 21.44 24.46
C PRO A 96 -31.76 20.06 23.92
N SER A 97 -31.22 19.27 24.83
CA SER A 97 -30.82 17.86 24.69
C SER A 97 -31.75 17.03 23.78
N ALA A 98 -31.27 16.75 22.60
CA ALA A 98 -31.72 15.62 21.80
C ALA A 98 -30.97 14.35 22.23
N PRO A 99 -31.56 13.15 22.13
CA PRO A 99 -30.92 11.92 22.55
C PRO A 99 -29.61 11.74 21.80
N MET A 100 -28.58 11.34 22.54
CA MET A 100 -27.25 11.01 22.04
C MET A 100 -27.38 10.01 20.88
N GLU A 101 -27.25 10.51 19.67
CA GLU A 101 -27.19 9.70 18.45
C GLU A 101 -26.01 8.74 18.61
N ALA A 102 -26.31 7.47 18.63
CA ALA A 102 -25.32 6.41 18.75
C ALA A 102 -24.24 6.63 17.72
N ALA A 103 -22.98 6.67 18.16
CA ALA A 103 -21.83 6.70 17.28
C ALA A 103 -22.00 5.67 16.16
N PRO A 104 -21.64 5.98 14.90
CA PRO A 104 -21.78 5.03 13.81
C PRO A 104 -21.10 3.73 14.21
N PRO A 105 -21.71 2.55 13.92
CA PRO A 105 -21.18 1.28 14.34
C PRO A 105 -19.73 1.19 13.84
N ALA A 106 -18.80 0.99 14.77
CA ALA A 106 -17.40 0.81 14.45
C ALA A 106 -17.32 -0.28 13.38
N LEU A 107 -16.82 0.04 12.21
CA LEU A 107 -16.59 -0.91 11.11
C LEU A 107 -15.86 -2.13 11.70
N VAL A 108 -16.60 -3.23 11.86
CA VAL A 108 -16.03 -4.48 12.39
C VAL A 108 -15.22 -5.11 11.27
N VAL A 109 -13.93 -4.82 11.26
CA VAL A 109 -12.99 -5.46 10.33
C VAL A 109 -12.89 -6.93 10.73
N ARG A 110 -13.30 -7.83 9.86
CA ARG A 110 -13.38 -9.25 10.15
C ARG A 110 -12.11 -9.99 9.71
N PRO A 111 -11.65 -11.00 10.46
CA PRO A 111 -10.62 -11.90 10.01
C PRO A 111 -10.99 -12.59 8.70
N ALA A 112 -10.01 -12.87 7.85
CA ALA A 112 -10.16 -13.60 6.61
C ALA A 112 -9.22 -14.83 6.58
N THR A 113 -9.73 -15.93 6.02
CA THR A 113 -8.95 -17.15 5.78
C THR A 113 -9.04 -17.49 4.29
N LEU A 114 -7.90 -17.61 3.65
CA LEU A 114 -7.78 -17.73 2.20
C LEU A 114 -6.97 -18.99 1.86
N ALA A 115 -7.57 -19.90 1.10
CA ALA A 115 -6.86 -21.06 0.54
C ALA A 115 -6.09 -20.60 -0.69
N ILE A 116 -4.82 -20.96 -0.76
CA ILE A 116 -3.92 -20.64 -1.87
C ILE A 116 -3.66 -21.91 -2.67
N ARG A 117 -4.25 -21.99 -3.86
CA ARG A 117 -4.16 -23.15 -4.78
C ARG A 117 -3.71 -22.74 -6.17
N SER A 118 -3.73 -21.43 -6.46
CA SER A 118 -3.42 -20.87 -7.77
C SER A 118 -2.84 -19.45 -7.64
N GLU A 119 -2.24 -18.94 -8.70
CA GLU A 119 -1.78 -17.55 -8.78
C GLU A 119 -2.95 -16.55 -8.67
N ALA A 120 -4.16 -16.94 -9.08
CA ALA A 120 -5.35 -16.11 -8.88
C ALA A 120 -5.70 -15.98 -7.39
N ASP A 121 -5.57 -17.06 -6.61
CA ASP A 121 -5.77 -17.02 -5.14
C ASP A 121 -4.70 -16.16 -4.47
N ALA A 122 -3.45 -16.26 -4.90
CA ALA A 122 -2.35 -15.43 -4.41
C ALA A 122 -2.63 -13.93 -4.67
N SER A 123 -3.12 -13.59 -5.85
CA SER A 123 -3.51 -12.22 -6.21
C SER A 123 -4.69 -11.73 -5.36
N SER A 124 -5.69 -12.59 -5.13
CA SER A 124 -6.84 -12.30 -4.27
C SER A 124 -6.40 -12.07 -2.81
N ALA A 125 -5.52 -12.93 -2.28
CA ALA A 125 -4.99 -12.80 -0.93
C ALA A 125 -4.25 -11.47 -0.72
N ARG A 126 -3.44 -11.08 -1.70
CA ARG A 126 -2.76 -9.78 -1.72
C ARG A 126 -3.74 -8.62 -1.63
N LEU A 127 -4.81 -8.64 -2.46
CA LEU A 127 -5.81 -7.58 -2.48
C LEU A 127 -6.60 -7.52 -1.17
N THR A 128 -7.03 -8.68 -0.65
CA THR A 128 -7.75 -8.77 0.64
C THR A 128 -6.90 -8.23 1.78
N ALA A 129 -5.63 -8.61 1.85
CA ALA A 129 -4.71 -8.12 2.88
C ALA A 129 -4.53 -6.61 2.81
N ARG A 130 -4.42 -6.04 1.61
CA ARG A 130 -4.36 -4.60 1.41
C ARG A 130 -5.63 -3.89 1.88
N THR A 131 -6.80 -4.39 1.49
CA THR A 131 -8.10 -3.83 1.89
C THR A 131 -8.26 -3.85 3.40
N LEU A 132 -7.97 -4.98 4.07
CA LEU A 132 -8.02 -5.07 5.53
C LEU A 132 -7.07 -4.09 6.22
N CYS A 133 -5.88 -3.89 5.67
CA CYS A 133 -4.92 -2.89 6.17
C CYS A 133 -5.49 -1.46 6.05
N GLU A 134 -6.11 -1.12 4.91
CA GLU A 134 -6.76 0.17 4.68
C GLU A 134 -7.97 0.37 5.63
N GLU A 135 -8.79 -0.64 5.86
CA GLU A 135 -9.92 -0.62 6.80
C GLU A 135 -9.48 -0.47 8.27
N LEU A 136 -8.30 -0.95 8.61
CA LEU A 136 -7.66 -0.73 9.91
C LEU A 136 -7.12 0.69 10.07
N GLY A 137 -7.08 1.47 8.99
CA GLY A 137 -6.54 2.82 8.95
C GLY A 137 -5.05 2.89 8.60
N GLY A 138 -4.47 1.81 8.08
CA GLY A 138 -3.14 1.80 7.48
C GLY A 138 -3.09 2.67 6.23
N ARG A 139 -1.95 3.23 5.93
CA ARG A 139 -1.75 4.13 4.78
C ARG A 139 -0.72 3.55 3.83
N GLY A 140 -0.80 3.98 2.59
CA GLY A 140 0.07 3.69 1.46
C GLY A 140 1.22 2.70 1.68
N PHE A 141 2.20 3.08 2.49
CA PHE A 141 3.40 2.26 2.70
C PHE A 141 3.15 1.00 3.54
N GLU A 142 2.39 1.10 4.65
CA GLU A 142 2.08 -0.05 5.50
C GLU A 142 1.25 -1.08 4.72
N CYS A 143 0.22 -0.62 4.00
CA CYS A 143 -0.61 -1.51 3.20
C CYS A 143 0.15 -2.13 2.03
N GLN A 144 1.14 -1.43 1.48
CA GLN A 144 2.03 -1.99 0.46
C GLN A 144 2.98 -3.05 1.06
N LYS A 145 3.52 -2.83 2.26
CA LYS A 145 4.33 -3.84 2.97
C LYS A 145 3.53 -5.13 3.16
N VAL A 146 2.31 -5.02 3.70
CA VAL A 146 1.41 -6.16 3.92
C VAL A 146 1.13 -6.90 2.61
N ALA A 147 0.71 -6.17 1.57
CA ALA A 147 0.38 -6.76 0.27
C ALA A 147 1.57 -7.50 -0.35
N THR A 148 2.77 -6.92 -0.24
CA THR A 148 4.00 -7.53 -0.76
C THR A 148 4.35 -8.79 0.03
N ALA A 149 4.32 -8.73 1.37
CA ALA A 149 4.62 -9.87 2.22
C ALA A 149 3.66 -11.04 1.99
N VAL A 150 2.36 -10.76 1.88
CA VAL A 150 1.33 -11.77 1.57
C VAL A 150 1.56 -12.39 0.19
N SER A 151 1.90 -11.59 -0.83
CA SER A 151 2.24 -12.11 -2.17
C SER A 151 3.42 -13.06 -2.15
N GLU A 152 4.48 -12.73 -1.39
CA GLU A 152 5.68 -13.58 -1.28
C GLU A 152 5.36 -14.90 -0.58
N LEU A 153 4.59 -14.87 0.52
CA LEU A 153 4.19 -16.09 1.23
C LEU A 153 3.28 -16.97 0.37
N ALA A 154 2.29 -16.41 -0.31
CA ALA A 154 1.42 -17.15 -1.21
C ALA A 154 2.20 -17.83 -2.35
N ARG A 155 3.14 -17.09 -2.96
CA ARG A 155 4.00 -17.63 -4.01
C ARG A 155 4.91 -18.75 -3.48
N ASN A 156 5.45 -18.62 -2.27
CA ASN A 156 6.24 -19.65 -1.63
C ASN A 156 5.41 -20.92 -1.39
N GLN A 157 4.17 -20.79 -0.91
CA GLN A 157 3.25 -21.93 -0.74
C GLN A 157 3.00 -22.66 -2.06
N LEU A 158 2.73 -21.93 -3.15
CA LEU A 158 2.53 -22.53 -4.47
C LEU A 158 3.79 -23.23 -5.00
N SER A 159 4.93 -22.57 -4.87
CA SER A 159 6.20 -23.07 -5.46
C SER A 159 6.82 -24.25 -4.73
N TYR A 160 6.65 -24.32 -3.39
CA TYR A 160 7.37 -25.29 -2.56
C TYR A 160 6.47 -26.30 -1.87
N ALA A 161 5.16 -26.02 -1.75
CA ALA A 161 4.21 -26.90 -1.06
C ALA A 161 2.98 -27.26 -1.91
N GLY A 162 2.88 -26.73 -3.14
CA GLY A 162 1.72 -26.94 -4.01
C GLY A 162 0.45 -26.23 -3.52
N GLY A 163 0.58 -25.34 -2.54
CA GLY A 163 -0.49 -24.54 -1.97
C GLY A 163 -0.41 -24.42 -0.46
N GLY A 164 -1.42 -23.73 0.12
CA GLY A 164 -1.47 -23.51 1.56
C GLY A 164 -2.68 -22.67 1.98
N ILE A 165 -2.60 -22.12 3.18
CA ILE A 165 -3.66 -21.28 3.76
C ILE A 165 -3.01 -20.00 4.30
N ILE A 166 -3.66 -18.87 4.08
CA ILE A 166 -3.28 -17.58 4.67
C ILE A 166 -4.43 -17.08 5.53
N HIS A 167 -4.12 -16.79 6.79
CA HIS A 167 -5.03 -16.18 7.75
C HIS A 167 -4.65 -14.72 7.97
N LEU A 168 -5.62 -13.84 7.86
CA LEU A 168 -5.50 -12.40 8.06
C LEU A 168 -6.29 -12.02 9.31
N HIS A 169 -5.63 -11.56 10.35
CA HIS A 169 -6.23 -11.20 11.64
C HIS A 169 -6.03 -9.71 11.90
N PRO A 170 -7.05 -8.88 11.62
CA PRO A 170 -7.01 -7.46 11.95
C PRO A 170 -7.20 -7.27 13.46
N GLU A 171 -6.32 -6.47 14.08
CA GLU A 171 -6.38 -6.10 15.49
C GLU A 171 -6.40 -4.57 15.64
N ARG A 172 -7.25 -4.06 16.55
CA ARG A 172 -7.39 -2.62 16.81
C ARG A 172 -6.85 -2.18 18.16
N THR A 173 -6.86 -3.09 19.12
CA THR A 173 -6.45 -2.85 20.52
C THR A 173 -5.51 -3.94 20.98
N PRO A 174 -4.49 -3.65 21.78
CA PRO A 174 -4.06 -2.32 22.26
C PRO A 174 -3.40 -1.47 21.16
N LYS A 175 -2.99 -2.07 20.05
CA LYS A 175 -2.34 -1.41 18.91
C LYS A 175 -3.03 -1.87 17.62
N ARG A 176 -3.22 -0.93 16.69
CA ARG A 176 -3.71 -1.29 15.35
C ARG A 176 -2.63 -2.06 14.61
N MET A 177 -2.95 -3.25 14.16
CA MET A 177 -2.03 -4.08 13.39
C MET A 177 -2.79 -5.08 12.52
N LEU A 178 -2.15 -5.55 11.48
CA LEU A 178 -2.57 -6.74 10.76
C LEU A 178 -1.57 -7.85 11.05
N ARG A 179 -2.06 -8.92 11.70
CA ARG A 179 -1.32 -10.17 11.87
C ARG A 179 -1.67 -11.10 10.72
N VAL A 180 -0.65 -11.66 10.12
CA VAL A 180 -0.77 -12.61 9.01
C VAL A 180 -0.10 -13.91 9.41
N ARG A 181 -0.80 -15.04 9.23
CA ARG A 181 -0.27 -16.38 9.40
C ARG A 181 -0.45 -17.18 8.12
N ALA A 182 0.64 -17.65 7.55
CA ALA A 182 0.67 -18.50 6.37
C ALA A 182 1.11 -19.90 6.76
N GLU A 183 0.36 -20.92 6.36
CA GLU A 183 0.61 -22.34 6.69
C GLU A 183 0.58 -23.17 5.41
N ASP A 184 1.54 -24.07 5.29
CA ASP A 184 1.57 -25.08 4.24
C ASP A 184 1.93 -26.46 4.80
N LYS A 185 1.72 -27.49 4.00
CA LYS A 185 2.05 -28.89 4.30
C LYS A 185 3.20 -29.41 3.40
N GLY A 186 4.10 -28.53 2.99
CA GLY A 186 5.28 -28.87 2.22
C GLY A 186 6.33 -29.61 3.04
N GLN A 187 7.47 -29.88 2.41
CA GLN A 187 8.59 -30.58 3.04
C GLN A 187 9.37 -29.74 4.07
N GLY A 188 8.94 -28.51 4.30
CA GLY A 188 9.64 -27.56 5.16
C GLY A 188 10.83 -26.89 4.48
N ILE A 189 11.54 -26.08 5.25
CA ILE A 189 12.73 -25.35 4.81
C ILE A 189 13.95 -25.99 5.50
N PRO A 190 14.82 -26.70 4.78
CA PRO A 190 15.93 -27.47 5.40
C PRO A 190 16.93 -26.61 6.19
N ASN A 191 17.14 -25.35 5.77
CA ASN A 191 18.06 -24.43 6.43
C ASN A 191 17.45 -23.02 6.45
N VAL A 192 16.49 -22.82 7.35
CA VAL A 192 15.78 -21.55 7.48
C VAL A 192 16.70 -20.40 7.88
N GLU A 193 17.72 -20.67 8.70
CA GLU A 193 18.70 -19.67 9.13
C GLU A 193 19.49 -19.12 7.94
N LEU A 194 19.94 -20.00 7.04
CA LEU A 194 20.62 -19.60 5.82
C LEU A 194 19.71 -18.76 4.92
N VAL A 195 18.44 -19.12 4.79
CA VAL A 195 17.44 -18.34 4.02
C VAL A 195 17.24 -16.94 4.62
N LEU A 196 17.21 -16.86 5.96
CA LEU A 196 17.01 -15.60 6.68
C LEU A 196 18.28 -14.75 6.82
N SER A 197 19.46 -15.32 6.58
CA SER A 197 20.74 -14.58 6.59
C SER A 197 20.96 -13.71 5.35
N GLY A 198 20.21 -13.96 4.27
CA GLY A 198 20.36 -13.27 2.99
C GLY A 198 21.43 -13.86 2.06
N ASN A 199 22.11 -14.92 2.50
CA ASN A 199 23.13 -15.61 1.69
C ASN A 199 22.54 -16.69 0.77
N TYR A 200 21.24 -16.90 0.86
CA TYR A 200 20.52 -17.86 0.03
C TYR A 200 20.02 -17.21 -1.25
N ARG A 201 20.39 -17.76 -2.41
CA ARG A 201 19.82 -17.39 -3.69
C ARG A 201 18.70 -18.37 -4.06
N SER A 202 17.47 -17.89 -4.09
CA SER A 202 16.33 -18.69 -4.54
C SER A 202 16.44 -19.00 -6.04
N LYS A 203 15.98 -20.16 -6.46
CA LYS A 203 15.92 -20.54 -7.88
C LYS A 203 15.01 -19.64 -8.72
N THR A 204 14.05 -18.96 -8.11
CA THR A 204 13.08 -18.06 -8.77
C THR A 204 13.55 -16.61 -8.90
N GLY A 205 14.74 -16.27 -8.37
CA GLY A 205 15.47 -15.04 -8.72
C GLY A 205 14.89 -13.68 -8.30
N MET A 206 13.73 -13.62 -7.69
CA MET A 206 13.06 -12.34 -7.37
C MET A 206 13.46 -11.71 -6.03
N GLY A 207 14.40 -12.29 -5.32
CA GLY A 207 15.22 -11.62 -4.28
C GLY A 207 14.56 -11.22 -2.97
N LEU A 208 13.26 -11.25 -2.83
CA LEU A 208 12.62 -10.89 -1.56
C LEU A 208 12.39 -12.12 -0.67
N GLY A 209 11.69 -13.14 -1.13
CA GLY A 209 11.46 -14.37 -0.38
C GLY A 209 11.12 -14.17 1.10
N LEU A 210 11.44 -15.15 1.92
CA LEU A 210 11.17 -15.11 3.36
C LEU A 210 11.95 -14.00 4.11
N LEU A 211 13.18 -13.72 3.68
CA LEU A 211 13.96 -12.59 4.23
C LEU A 211 13.29 -11.24 3.93
N GLY A 212 12.70 -11.09 2.75
CA GLY A 212 11.94 -9.88 2.39
C GLY A 212 10.73 -9.69 3.28
N VAL A 213 9.97 -10.74 3.56
CA VAL A 213 8.84 -10.70 4.51
C VAL A 213 9.33 -10.27 5.89
N LYS A 214 10.41 -10.87 6.40
CA LYS A 214 11.02 -10.48 7.68
C LYS A 214 11.40 -8.99 7.74
N ARG A 215 11.94 -8.44 6.65
CA ARG A 215 12.33 -7.02 6.58
C ARG A 215 11.14 -6.06 6.49
N LEU A 216 10.01 -6.52 5.96
CA LEU A 216 8.79 -5.72 5.85
C LEU A 216 7.95 -5.73 7.14
N ALA A 217 8.13 -6.74 7.98
CA ALA A 217 7.36 -6.96 9.19
C ALA A 217 7.95 -6.20 10.39
N ASP A 218 7.08 -5.77 11.31
CA ASP A 218 7.46 -5.24 12.61
C ASP A 218 7.72 -6.38 13.62
N ARG A 219 7.06 -7.53 13.42
CA ARG A 219 7.33 -8.80 14.12
C ARG A 219 7.26 -9.94 13.13
N PHE A 220 8.14 -10.94 13.30
CA PHE A 220 8.24 -12.07 12.39
C PHE A 220 8.63 -13.33 13.18
N ASP A 221 7.94 -14.44 12.91
CA ASP A 221 8.24 -15.78 13.42
C ASP A 221 8.11 -16.80 12.29
N VAL A 222 8.92 -17.85 12.32
CA VAL A 222 8.86 -18.96 11.37
C VAL A 222 9.10 -20.29 12.06
N ARG A 223 8.21 -21.23 11.82
CA ARG A 223 8.31 -22.62 12.27
C ARG A 223 8.26 -23.52 11.05
N THR A 224 9.24 -24.37 10.90
CA THR A 224 9.36 -25.23 9.72
C THR A 224 9.90 -26.60 10.09
N GLY A 225 9.46 -27.61 9.37
CA GLY A 225 9.87 -28.99 9.57
C GLY A 225 9.26 -29.90 8.52
N PRO A 226 9.46 -31.24 8.62
CA PRO A 226 8.97 -32.18 7.62
C PRO A 226 7.44 -32.19 7.41
N ALA A 227 6.70 -31.64 8.37
CA ALA A 227 5.22 -31.56 8.33
C ALA A 227 4.70 -30.29 7.65
N GLY A 228 5.60 -29.36 7.26
CA GLY A 228 5.23 -28.10 6.60
C GLY A 228 5.93 -26.89 7.18
N THR A 229 5.48 -25.72 6.75
CA THR A 229 5.98 -24.42 7.20
C THR A 229 4.85 -23.55 7.68
N GLN A 230 5.05 -22.87 8.80
CA GLN A 230 4.21 -21.80 9.32
C GLN A 230 5.04 -20.55 9.43
N VAL A 231 4.58 -19.47 8.80
CA VAL A 231 5.16 -18.13 8.93
C VAL A 231 4.11 -17.20 9.53
N GLU A 232 4.48 -16.47 10.58
CA GLU A 232 3.64 -15.45 11.18
C GLU A 232 4.37 -14.12 11.17
N PHE A 233 3.67 -13.06 10.77
CA PHE A 233 4.22 -11.70 10.83
C PHE A 233 3.14 -10.69 11.21
N GLU A 234 3.58 -9.56 11.74
CA GLU A 234 2.73 -8.42 12.11
C GLU A 234 3.23 -7.16 11.41
N VAL A 235 2.29 -6.35 10.94
CA VAL A 235 2.56 -4.97 10.50
C VAL A 235 1.70 -4.04 11.35
N TRP A 236 2.37 -3.12 12.04
CA TRP A 236 1.75 -2.11 12.88
C TRP A 236 1.35 -0.90 12.03
N LEU A 237 0.19 -0.28 12.40
CA LEU A 237 -0.48 0.74 11.59
C LEU A 237 -0.68 2.05 12.39
#